data_cfbb8941c3b8d7f9dc26e476356e1f09
#
_entry.id   cfbb8941c3b8d7f9dc26e476356e1f09
#
_cell.length_a   1.000
_cell.length_b   1.000
_cell.length_c   1.000
_cell.angle_alpha   90.00
_cell.angle_beta   90.00
_cell.angle_gamma   90.00
#
_symmetry.space_group_name_H-M   'P 1'
#
loop_
_entity.id
_entity.type
_entity.pdbx_description
1 polymer ?
#
loop_
_entity_poly.entity_id
_entity_poly.type
_entity_poly.pdbx_seq_one_letter_code
_entity_poly.pdbx_strand_id
1 'polypeptide(L)'
;MQFTFKKGDAVNYPKRTYAELAHKIGGEFEGHKYEGGFSWVKPNNITVDGSFRDHAYYIKYEGPGWESDMTAYRFYLDQRNGIDVYGKKTPGIVLPAVGVDGYDNYHNMADWGMDILKVGKALGLGSIAIWDGEKAVRVESRDSAMCYIPADGKVRSQVMTKYYGWDANGTKCNLDALISIDAGNRASHMELLVDKKVDNLTTGIIKDKRADLILPENNSKKDKWSYIATFGKQSLNSDMMGLVVFYRNDQLKEVTEDQLNHLVVLNPTDGYVEYYFMPTWELDWEPIKNADDFKACIEEMLDKLNNPISLIIK
;
A
#
# COMPACT_ATOMS: atom_id res chain seq x y z
N MET A 1 -8.25 29.00 -6.90
CA MET A 1 -7.35 28.98 -8.09
C MET A 1 -8.23 28.95 -9.33
N GLN A 2 -7.98 29.78 -10.34
CA GLN A 2 -8.77 29.81 -11.55
C GLN A 2 -7.97 29.17 -12.70
N PHE A 3 -8.54 28.17 -13.36
CA PHE A 3 -7.92 27.50 -14.49
C PHE A 3 -8.62 27.95 -15.79
N THR A 4 -7.82 28.20 -16.83
CA THR A 4 -8.32 28.48 -18.15
C THR A 4 -7.92 27.34 -19.09
N PHE A 5 -8.93 26.67 -19.67
CA PHE A 5 -8.68 25.64 -20.67
C PHE A 5 -8.54 26.28 -22.05
N LYS A 6 -7.42 26.02 -22.72
CA LYS A 6 -7.23 26.37 -24.14
C LYS A 6 -6.97 25.09 -24.90
N LYS A 7 -7.49 24.99 -26.11
CA LYS A 7 -7.07 23.96 -27.06
C LYS A 7 -5.58 24.23 -27.38
N GLY A 8 -4.72 23.30 -27.04
CA GLY A 8 -3.27 23.38 -27.26
C GLY A 8 -2.73 22.03 -27.68
N ASP A 9 -1.44 22.00 -27.95
CA ASP A 9 -0.72 20.76 -28.24
C ASP A 9 -0.70 19.85 -27.01
N ALA A 10 -0.68 18.53 -27.24
CA ALA A 10 -0.59 17.57 -26.17
C ALA A 10 0.73 17.74 -25.42
N VAL A 11 0.67 18.04 -24.12
CA VAL A 11 1.87 18.13 -23.27
C VAL A 11 2.38 16.73 -22.99
N ASN A 12 3.61 16.44 -23.37
CA ASN A 12 4.26 15.17 -23.07
C ASN A 12 4.91 15.24 -21.68
N TYR A 13 4.19 14.82 -20.64
CA TYR A 13 4.72 14.71 -19.29
C TYR A 13 5.70 13.52 -19.19
N PRO A 14 6.79 13.63 -18.44
CA PRO A 14 7.63 12.49 -18.10
C PRO A 14 6.81 11.47 -17.28
N LYS A 15 7.16 10.20 -17.41
CA LYS A 15 6.55 9.13 -16.59
C LYS A 15 7.09 9.22 -15.16
N ARG A 16 6.21 9.49 -14.20
CA ARG A 16 6.53 9.68 -12.78
C ARG A 16 5.80 8.71 -11.86
N THR A 17 4.95 7.85 -12.43
CA THR A 17 4.32 6.73 -11.71
C THR A 17 4.47 5.45 -12.51
N TYR A 18 4.42 4.32 -11.83
CA TYR A 18 4.51 3.01 -12.45
C TYR A 18 3.74 1.98 -11.64
N ALA A 19 3.14 1.01 -12.31
CA ALA A 19 2.60 -0.18 -11.68
C ALA A 19 2.84 -1.40 -12.57
N GLU A 20 3.14 -2.53 -11.96
CA GLU A 20 3.29 -3.79 -12.68
C GLU A 20 2.81 -4.99 -11.86
N LEU A 21 2.45 -6.02 -12.61
CA LEU A 21 2.21 -7.36 -12.15
C LEU A 21 2.91 -8.30 -13.14
N ALA A 22 3.88 -9.06 -12.67
CA ALA A 22 4.68 -9.94 -13.53
C ALA A 22 4.89 -11.31 -12.89
N HIS A 23 4.97 -12.36 -13.70
CA HIS A 23 5.31 -13.69 -13.23
C HIS A 23 6.41 -14.31 -14.09
N LYS A 24 7.08 -15.33 -13.56
CA LYS A 24 8.09 -16.09 -14.26
C LYS A 24 7.48 -17.00 -15.31
N ILE A 25 8.24 -17.27 -16.36
CA ILE A 25 7.99 -18.31 -17.38
C ILE A 25 9.25 -19.16 -17.60
N GLY A 26 9.07 -20.35 -18.17
CA GLY A 26 10.19 -21.27 -18.52
C GLY A 26 10.61 -22.18 -17.37
N GLY A 27 9.82 -22.25 -16.31
CA GLY A 27 9.96 -23.20 -15.20
C GLY A 27 8.65 -23.92 -14.95
N GLU A 28 8.56 -24.62 -13.83
CA GLU A 28 7.37 -25.36 -13.39
C GLU A 28 7.21 -25.33 -11.87
N PHE A 29 6.02 -25.68 -11.40
CA PHE A 29 5.77 -25.78 -9.96
C PHE A 29 6.24 -27.12 -9.41
N GLU A 30 7.13 -27.09 -8.43
CA GLU A 30 7.49 -28.23 -7.58
C GLU A 30 6.85 -28.02 -6.20
N GLY A 31 5.71 -28.66 -5.99
CA GLY A 31 4.87 -28.37 -4.82
C GLY A 31 4.29 -26.94 -4.86
N HIS A 32 4.61 -26.11 -3.87
CA HIS A 32 4.16 -24.71 -3.82
C HIS A 32 5.18 -23.70 -4.40
N LYS A 33 6.39 -24.15 -4.78
CA LYS A 33 7.45 -23.30 -5.32
C LYS A 33 7.53 -23.41 -6.83
N TYR A 34 7.80 -22.30 -7.50
CA TYR A 34 8.09 -22.26 -8.93
C TYR A 34 9.60 -22.30 -9.13
N GLU A 35 10.07 -23.42 -9.65
CA GLU A 35 11.50 -23.67 -9.91
C GLU A 35 11.83 -23.40 -11.38
N GLY A 36 13.04 -22.91 -11.61
CA GLY A 36 13.49 -22.48 -12.94
C GLY A 36 12.85 -21.18 -13.40
N GLY A 37 13.00 -20.90 -14.71
CA GLY A 37 12.49 -19.69 -15.33
C GLY A 37 13.35 -18.45 -15.03
N PHE A 38 13.84 -17.81 -16.10
CA PHE A 38 14.68 -16.60 -16.02
C PHE A 38 14.07 -15.41 -16.74
N SER A 39 12.84 -15.56 -17.23
CA SER A 39 12.12 -14.53 -17.95
C SER A 39 10.84 -14.15 -17.21
N TRP A 40 10.49 -12.86 -17.28
CA TRP A 40 9.30 -12.31 -16.68
C TRP A 40 8.32 -11.84 -17.76
N VAL A 41 7.04 -12.11 -17.56
CA VAL A 41 5.97 -11.61 -18.44
C VAL A 41 4.96 -10.83 -17.60
N LYS A 42 4.35 -9.83 -18.22
CA LYS A 42 3.28 -9.02 -17.64
C LYS A 42 1.95 -9.44 -18.25
N PRO A 43 1.17 -10.28 -17.57
CA PRO A 43 -0.12 -10.72 -18.07
C PRO A 43 -1.18 -9.62 -17.88
N ASN A 44 -2.35 -9.78 -18.52
CA ASN A 44 -3.49 -8.90 -18.28
C ASN A 44 -4.02 -9.00 -16.83
N ASN A 45 -3.91 -10.17 -16.21
CA ASN A 45 -4.21 -10.42 -14.80
C ASN A 45 -3.48 -11.68 -14.32
N ILE A 46 -3.37 -11.81 -12.98
CA ILE A 46 -2.98 -13.04 -12.30
C ILE A 46 -4.10 -13.41 -11.36
N THR A 47 -4.56 -14.65 -11.43
CA THR A 47 -5.50 -15.22 -10.46
C THR A 47 -4.77 -16.30 -9.66
N VAL A 48 -4.82 -16.18 -8.35
CA VAL A 48 -4.30 -17.18 -7.40
C VAL A 48 -5.46 -17.75 -6.60
N ASP A 49 -5.43 -19.05 -6.35
CA ASP A 49 -6.40 -19.69 -5.47
C ASP A 49 -6.06 -19.51 -3.98
N GLY A 50 -6.97 -19.92 -3.10
CA GLY A 50 -6.79 -19.78 -1.65
C GLY A 50 -5.64 -20.62 -1.07
N SER A 51 -5.03 -21.54 -1.84
CA SER A 51 -3.88 -22.35 -1.44
C SER A 51 -2.54 -21.72 -1.79
N PHE A 52 -2.52 -20.64 -2.60
CA PHE A 52 -1.28 -19.95 -2.98
C PHE A 52 -0.58 -19.40 -1.75
N ARG A 53 0.71 -19.70 -1.60
CA ARG A 53 1.50 -19.43 -0.38
C ARG A 53 2.73 -18.59 -0.69
N ASP A 54 3.26 -17.99 0.36
CA ASP A 54 4.52 -17.27 0.36
C ASP A 54 5.69 -18.14 -0.12
N HIS A 55 6.74 -17.46 -0.60
CA HIS A 55 7.93 -18.10 -1.16
C HIS A 55 7.62 -19.04 -2.35
N ALA A 56 6.51 -18.78 -3.06
CA ALA A 56 6.20 -19.50 -4.30
C ALA A 56 7.18 -19.14 -5.44
N TYR A 57 7.89 -18.02 -5.35
CA TYR A 57 8.88 -17.51 -6.33
C TYR A 57 8.33 -17.38 -7.76
N TYR A 58 7.02 -17.41 -7.92
CA TYR A 58 6.33 -17.33 -9.20
C TYR A 58 6.08 -15.89 -9.63
N ILE A 59 5.53 -15.07 -8.72
CA ILE A 59 5.20 -13.67 -8.98
C ILE A 59 6.39 -12.80 -8.56
N LYS A 60 6.75 -11.84 -9.40
CA LYS A 60 7.83 -10.89 -9.15
C LYS A 60 7.57 -10.19 -7.82
N TYR A 61 8.56 -10.14 -6.96
CA TYR A 61 8.47 -9.64 -5.56
C TYR A 61 7.15 -9.99 -4.84
N GLU A 62 6.60 -11.18 -5.12
CA GLU A 62 5.46 -11.85 -4.45
C GLU A 62 4.09 -11.24 -4.74
N GLY A 63 3.99 -10.25 -5.62
CA GLY A 63 2.72 -9.61 -5.96
C GLY A 63 2.87 -8.42 -6.88
N PRO A 64 1.85 -7.55 -7.00
CA PRO A 64 1.97 -6.31 -7.74
C PRO A 64 2.91 -5.35 -7.03
N GLY A 65 3.61 -4.54 -7.82
CA GLY A 65 4.35 -3.38 -7.34
C GLY A 65 3.82 -2.11 -7.95
N TRP A 66 3.88 -1.01 -7.20
CA TRP A 66 3.54 0.32 -7.68
C TRP A 66 4.43 1.37 -7.05
N GLU A 67 4.69 2.44 -7.79
CA GLU A 67 5.56 3.52 -7.33
C GLU A 67 5.15 4.87 -7.91
N SER A 68 5.53 5.91 -7.19
CA SER A 68 5.71 7.25 -7.71
C SER A 68 7.20 7.58 -7.80
N ASP A 69 7.53 8.78 -8.24
CA ASP A 69 8.88 9.31 -8.11
C ASP A 69 9.33 9.51 -6.66
N MET A 70 8.43 9.41 -5.66
CA MET A 70 8.73 9.60 -4.24
C MET A 70 9.02 8.31 -3.49
N THR A 71 8.30 7.23 -3.77
CA THR A 71 8.36 5.97 -3.01
C THR A 71 7.83 4.81 -3.85
N ALA A 72 8.10 3.57 -3.41
CA ALA A 72 7.58 2.39 -4.05
C ALA A 72 7.04 1.38 -3.03
N TYR A 73 6.17 0.51 -3.52
CA TYR A 73 5.44 -0.46 -2.71
C TYR A 73 5.30 -1.78 -3.44
N ARG A 74 5.03 -2.82 -2.67
CA ARG A 74 4.47 -4.08 -3.12
C ARG A 74 3.41 -4.57 -2.13
N PHE A 75 2.52 -5.45 -2.54
CA PHE A 75 1.80 -6.27 -1.58
C PHE A 75 1.91 -7.75 -1.94
N TYR A 76 1.80 -8.60 -0.93
CA TYR A 76 1.86 -10.05 -1.10
C TYR A 76 0.51 -10.58 -1.59
N LEU A 77 0.47 -11.14 -2.81
CA LEU A 77 -0.76 -11.71 -3.39
C LEU A 77 -1.02 -13.14 -2.87
N ASP A 78 -0.40 -13.53 -1.79
CA ASP A 78 -0.61 -14.79 -1.08
C ASP A 78 -1.47 -14.60 0.19
N GLN A 79 -1.49 -15.60 1.07
CA GLN A 79 -2.26 -15.56 2.32
C GLN A 79 -1.82 -14.45 3.29
N ARG A 80 -0.61 -13.93 3.15
CA ARG A 80 -0.13 -12.85 4.02
C ARG A 80 -0.85 -11.53 3.74
N ASN A 81 -1.14 -11.24 2.48
CA ASN A 81 -1.81 -10.02 2.02
C ASN A 81 -1.29 -8.74 2.68
N GLY A 82 0.03 -8.70 2.95
CA GLY A 82 0.70 -7.59 3.62
C GLY A 82 1.24 -6.60 2.61
N ILE A 83 1.15 -5.30 2.91
CA ILE A 83 1.77 -4.24 2.11
C ILE A 83 3.16 -3.94 2.66
N ASP A 84 4.11 -3.88 1.75
CA ASP A 84 5.51 -3.67 1.99
C ASP A 84 6.03 -2.43 1.26
N VAL A 85 7.17 -1.89 1.67
CA VAL A 85 7.65 -0.58 1.24
C VAL A 85 9.10 -0.64 0.78
N TYR A 86 9.38 0.02 -0.34
CA TYR A 86 10.73 0.29 -0.82
C TYR A 86 11.08 1.77 -0.61
N GLY A 87 12.18 2.03 0.08
CA GLY A 87 12.81 3.36 0.15
C GLY A 87 13.59 3.66 -1.12
N LYS A 88 13.50 4.89 -1.62
CA LYS A 88 14.11 5.31 -2.90
C LYS A 88 15.13 6.41 -2.70
N LYS A 89 16.38 6.15 -3.05
CA LYS A 89 17.48 7.13 -3.07
C LYS A 89 17.53 7.96 -4.36
N THR A 90 16.60 7.73 -5.27
CA THR A 90 16.51 8.39 -6.59
C THR A 90 15.05 8.69 -6.93
N PRO A 91 14.76 9.83 -7.62
CA PRO A 91 13.42 10.14 -8.11
C PRO A 91 12.99 9.31 -9.33
N GLY A 92 13.86 8.47 -9.87
CA GLY A 92 13.56 7.63 -11.04
C GLY A 92 12.57 6.52 -10.74
N ILE A 93 11.96 5.96 -11.80
CA ILE A 93 11.20 4.70 -11.73
C ILE A 93 12.20 3.55 -11.55
N VAL A 94 12.03 2.74 -10.51
CA VAL A 94 13.00 1.69 -10.12
C VAL A 94 12.44 0.27 -10.22
N LEU A 95 11.15 0.08 -9.99
CA LEU A 95 10.51 -1.25 -9.96
C LEU A 95 10.75 -2.13 -11.19
N PRO A 96 10.87 -1.63 -12.44
CA PRO A 96 11.19 -2.48 -13.57
C PRO A 96 12.48 -3.30 -13.40
N ALA A 97 13.45 -2.79 -12.67
CA ALA A 97 14.74 -3.44 -12.42
C ALA A 97 14.80 -4.21 -11.08
N VAL A 98 13.86 -3.96 -10.16
CA VAL A 98 13.83 -4.60 -8.83
C VAL A 98 13.35 -6.04 -8.95
N GLY A 99 14.04 -6.99 -8.33
CA GLY A 99 13.64 -8.40 -8.24
C GLY A 99 13.72 -9.20 -9.54
N VAL A 100 14.39 -8.68 -10.58
CA VAL A 100 14.53 -9.39 -11.87
C VAL A 100 15.59 -10.48 -11.83
N ASP A 101 16.61 -10.33 -11.01
CA ASP A 101 17.81 -11.15 -10.91
C ASP A 101 17.85 -12.02 -9.65
N GLY A 102 16.84 -11.92 -8.81
CA GLY A 102 16.74 -12.74 -7.60
C GLY A 102 15.77 -12.17 -6.59
N TYR A 103 15.33 -13.07 -5.74
CA TYR A 103 14.28 -12.81 -4.74
C TYR A 103 14.78 -12.01 -3.53
N ASP A 104 16.08 -12.10 -3.23
CA ASP A 104 16.66 -11.51 -2.03
C ASP A 104 17.43 -10.21 -2.28
N ASN A 105 17.71 -9.88 -3.54
CA ASN A 105 18.60 -8.77 -3.88
C ASN A 105 18.07 -7.41 -3.41
N TYR A 106 16.76 -7.20 -3.46
CA TYR A 106 16.16 -5.94 -3.04
C TYR A 106 16.11 -5.71 -1.54
N HIS A 107 16.44 -6.72 -0.71
CA HIS A 107 16.64 -6.55 0.73
C HIS A 107 18.01 -5.97 1.09
N ASN A 108 18.92 -5.87 0.12
CA ASN A 108 20.23 -5.26 0.30
C ASN A 108 20.23 -3.83 -0.23
N MET A 109 21.00 -2.95 0.43
CA MET A 109 21.16 -1.57 0.00
C MET A 109 21.79 -1.50 -1.40
N ALA A 110 21.09 -0.82 -2.31
CA ALA A 110 21.52 -0.56 -3.68
C ALA A 110 21.55 0.95 -3.97
N ASP A 111 22.01 1.33 -5.17
CA ASP A 111 22.04 2.75 -5.56
C ASP A 111 20.64 3.36 -5.65
N TRP A 112 19.64 2.57 -6.02
CA TRP A 112 18.25 3.01 -6.10
C TRP A 112 17.53 3.08 -4.74
N GLY A 113 17.98 2.31 -3.73
CA GLY A 113 17.34 2.11 -2.43
C GLY A 113 17.28 0.64 -2.03
N MET A 114 16.25 0.24 -1.29
CA MET A 114 16.04 -1.14 -0.85
C MET A 114 14.61 -1.34 -0.32
N ASP A 115 14.23 -2.59 -0.07
CA ASP A 115 13.11 -2.96 0.80
C ASP A 115 13.41 -2.51 2.24
N ILE A 116 12.58 -1.63 2.78
CA ILE A 116 12.85 -0.99 4.08
C ILE A 116 11.93 -1.44 5.21
N LEU A 117 10.91 -2.27 4.93
CA LEU A 117 9.93 -2.66 5.92
C LEU A 117 9.91 -4.17 6.15
N LYS A 118 10.09 -4.62 7.39
CA LYS A 118 9.96 -6.02 7.75
C LYS A 118 8.52 -6.34 8.17
N VAL A 119 7.67 -6.74 7.23
CA VAL A 119 6.24 -7.02 7.47
C VAL A 119 6.01 -8.24 8.39
N GLY A 120 6.65 -9.37 8.13
CA GLY A 120 6.47 -10.59 8.92
C GLY A 120 5.00 -11.05 8.99
N LYS A 121 4.50 -11.22 10.21
CA LYS A 121 3.09 -11.62 10.46
C LYS A 121 2.14 -10.43 10.63
N ALA A 122 2.64 -9.20 10.64
CA ALA A 122 1.87 -7.98 10.80
C ALA A 122 1.18 -7.55 9.49
N LEU A 123 0.44 -6.47 9.55
CA LEU A 123 -0.19 -5.84 8.38
C LEU A 123 0.81 -5.11 7.48
N GLY A 124 2.03 -4.79 7.99
CA GLY A 124 2.93 -3.89 7.30
C GLY A 124 2.42 -2.45 7.35
N LEU A 125 2.13 -1.85 6.20
CA LEU A 125 1.60 -0.49 6.11
C LEU A 125 0.33 -0.45 5.25
N GLY A 126 -0.83 -0.22 5.87
CA GLY A 126 -2.07 -0.01 5.12
C GLY A 126 -2.73 -1.26 4.54
N SER A 127 -2.35 -2.46 4.96
CA SER A 127 -2.98 -3.72 4.50
C SER A 127 -4.40 -3.87 5.01
N ILE A 128 -5.14 -4.74 4.33
CA ILE A 128 -6.56 -4.97 4.59
C ILE A 128 -6.73 -6.10 5.62
N ALA A 129 -7.61 -5.87 6.59
CA ALA A 129 -7.99 -6.85 7.60
C ALA A 129 -9.45 -6.66 8.05
N ILE A 130 -9.92 -7.56 8.90
CA ILE A 130 -11.08 -7.39 9.74
C ILE A 130 -10.64 -7.46 11.21
N TRP A 131 -11.22 -6.64 12.07
CA TRP A 131 -11.04 -6.70 13.52
C TRP A 131 -12.04 -7.69 14.11
N ASP A 132 -11.54 -8.75 14.74
CA ASP A 132 -12.39 -9.80 15.37
C ASP A 132 -12.72 -9.51 16.85
N GLY A 133 -12.23 -8.39 17.39
CA GLY A 133 -12.34 -8.00 18.79
C GLY A 133 -11.06 -8.25 19.59
N GLU A 134 -10.11 -9.00 19.07
CA GLU A 134 -8.84 -9.34 19.73
C GLU A 134 -7.63 -9.05 18.83
N LYS A 135 -7.73 -9.32 17.53
CA LYS A 135 -6.65 -9.13 16.54
C LYS A 135 -7.18 -8.75 15.18
N ALA A 136 -6.28 -8.19 14.36
CA ALA A 136 -6.52 -8.00 12.95
C ALA A 136 -6.34 -9.33 12.19
N VAL A 137 -7.39 -9.78 11.52
CA VAL A 137 -7.39 -10.97 10.66
C VAL A 137 -7.29 -10.51 9.21
N ARG A 138 -6.19 -10.84 8.55
CA ARG A 138 -5.92 -10.46 7.16
C ARG A 138 -6.85 -11.18 6.17
N VAL A 139 -6.80 -10.79 4.89
CA VAL A 139 -7.55 -11.45 3.81
C VAL A 139 -6.88 -12.79 3.46
N GLU A 140 -6.71 -13.67 4.44
CA GLU A 140 -5.99 -14.94 4.30
C GLU A 140 -6.91 -16.13 3.96
N SER A 141 -8.17 -16.11 4.45
CA SER A 141 -9.16 -17.13 4.15
C SER A 141 -10.07 -16.66 3.04
N ARG A 142 -9.79 -17.10 1.81
CA ARG A 142 -10.54 -16.76 0.59
C ARG A 142 -10.52 -17.89 -0.42
N ASP A 143 -11.48 -17.90 -1.33
CA ASP A 143 -11.51 -18.89 -2.40
C ASP A 143 -10.43 -18.59 -3.45
N SER A 144 -10.31 -17.31 -3.87
CA SER A 144 -9.29 -16.86 -4.82
C SER A 144 -9.09 -15.34 -4.74
N ALA A 145 -8.01 -14.86 -5.38
CA ALA A 145 -7.78 -13.44 -5.62
C ALA A 145 -7.34 -13.23 -7.07
N MET A 146 -7.93 -12.25 -7.75
CA MET A 146 -7.53 -11.81 -9.09
C MET A 146 -6.94 -10.40 -9.00
N CYS A 147 -5.71 -10.23 -9.47
CA CYS A 147 -5.02 -8.94 -9.50
C CYS A 147 -4.73 -8.51 -10.94
N TYR A 148 -4.85 -7.22 -11.23
CA TYR A 148 -4.49 -6.62 -12.50
C TYR A 148 -4.13 -5.14 -12.36
N ILE A 149 -3.54 -4.56 -13.40
CA ILE A 149 -3.10 -3.16 -13.44
C ILE A 149 -4.08 -2.37 -14.33
N PRO A 150 -5.08 -1.63 -13.74
CA PRO A 150 -6.03 -0.83 -14.51
C PRO A 150 -5.36 0.35 -15.22
N ALA A 151 -4.31 0.90 -14.61
CA ALA A 151 -3.57 2.03 -15.15
C ALA A 151 -2.08 1.95 -14.78
N ASP A 152 -1.22 2.11 -15.77
CA ASP A 152 0.20 2.39 -15.65
C ASP A 152 0.51 3.71 -16.36
N GLY A 153 0.01 4.80 -15.78
CA GLY A 153 0.04 6.14 -16.38
C GLY A 153 1.34 6.90 -16.12
N LYS A 154 1.40 8.13 -16.67
CA LYS A 154 2.55 9.03 -16.43
C LYS A 154 2.46 9.77 -15.11
N VAL A 155 1.25 10.04 -14.63
CA VAL A 155 0.98 10.84 -13.44
C VAL A 155 0.12 10.11 -12.39
N ARG A 156 -0.52 9.00 -12.77
CA ARG A 156 -1.25 8.10 -11.87
C ARG A 156 -1.11 6.67 -12.34
N SER A 157 -0.85 5.78 -11.41
CA SER A 157 -0.86 4.33 -11.61
C SER A 157 -1.77 3.65 -10.59
N GLN A 158 -2.34 2.50 -10.96
CA GLN A 158 -3.35 1.81 -10.16
C GLN A 158 -3.12 0.30 -10.16
N VAL A 159 -3.46 -0.32 -9.03
CA VAL A 159 -3.51 -1.77 -8.84
C VAL A 159 -4.90 -2.15 -8.37
N MET A 160 -5.56 -3.09 -9.04
CA MET A 160 -6.85 -3.62 -8.63
C MET A 160 -6.69 -5.08 -8.20
N THR A 161 -7.22 -5.39 -7.02
CA THR A 161 -7.32 -6.78 -6.55
C THR A 161 -8.77 -7.08 -6.18
N LYS A 162 -9.29 -8.18 -6.72
CA LYS A 162 -10.61 -8.71 -6.42
C LYS A 162 -10.46 -10.00 -5.63
N TYR A 163 -10.99 -10.00 -4.41
CA TYR A 163 -11.00 -11.18 -3.54
C TYR A 163 -12.37 -11.83 -3.62
N TYR A 164 -12.38 -13.12 -3.90
CA TYR A 164 -13.60 -13.90 -3.99
C TYR A 164 -13.73 -14.84 -2.80
N GLY A 165 -14.92 -14.82 -2.19
CA GLY A 165 -15.25 -15.69 -1.08
C GLY A 165 -14.37 -15.47 0.16
N TRP A 166 -13.96 -14.23 0.44
CA TRP A 166 -13.27 -13.90 1.67
C TRP A 166 -14.15 -14.15 2.87
N ASP A 167 -13.62 -14.88 3.85
CA ASP A 167 -14.24 -15.04 5.17
C ASP A 167 -13.89 -13.84 6.06
N ALA A 168 -14.78 -12.87 6.08
CA ALA A 168 -14.67 -11.68 6.91
C ALA A 168 -15.34 -11.95 8.26
N ASN A 169 -14.65 -12.70 9.13
CA ASN A 169 -15.10 -13.08 10.48
C ASN A 169 -16.49 -13.77 10.48
N GLY A 170 -16.60 -14.84 9.70
CA GLY A 170 -17.84 -15.63 9.56
C GLY A 170 -18.81 -15.11 8.48
N THR A 171 -18.53 -13.97 7.86
CA THR A 171 -19.29 -13.47 6.71
C THR A 171 -18.51 -13.72 5.42
N LYS A 172 -18.95 -14.67 4.61
CA LYS A 172 -18.34 -14.93 3.30
C LYS A 172 -18.81 -13.88 2.29
N CYS A 173 -17.89 -13.06 1.78
CA CYS A 173 -18.15 -11.93 0.88
C CYS A 173 -17.09 -11.81 -0.22
N ASN A 174 -17.32 -10.95 -1.20
CA ASN A 174 -16.31 -10.51 -2.14
C ASN A 174 -15.85 -9.09 -1.79
N LEU A 175 -14.57 -8.80 -2.04
CA LEU A 175 -13.97 -7.52 -1.77
C LEU A 175 -13.20 -7.05 -3.00
N ASP A 176 -13.49 -5.84 -3.47
CA ASP A 176 -12.72 -5.11 -4.46
C ASP A 176 -11.80 -4.12 -3.74
N ALA A 177 -10.51 -4.15 -4.06
CA ALA A 177 -9.49 -3.27 -3.49
C ALA A 177 -8.75 -2.54 -4.61
N LEU A 178 -8.94 -1.24 -4.71
CA LEU A 178 -8.25 -0.37 -5.66
C LEU A 178 -7.19 0.46 -4.94
N ILE A 179 -5.94 0.31 -5.35
CA ILE A 179 -4.83 1.15 -4.91
C ILE A 179 -4.50 2.13 -6.02
N SER A 180 -4.35 3.41 -5.68
CA SER A 180 -3.90 4.46 -6.60
C SER A 180 -2.69 5.19 -6.03
N ILE A 181 -1.73 5.55 -6.88
CA ILE A 181 -0.61 6.43 -6.53
C ILE A 181 -0.46 7.53 -7.57
N ASP A 182 -0.19 8.75 -7.10
CA ASP A 182 -0.02 9.93 -7.94
C ASP A 182 1.45 10.41 -7.96
N ALA A 183 1.85 10.99 -9.08
CA ALA A 183 3.17 11.62 -9.23
C ALA A 183 3.39 12.72 -8.19
N GLY A 184 4.59 12.76 -7.60
CA GLY A 184 4.96 13.72 -6.55
C GLY A 184 4.31 13.43 -5.21
N ASN A 185 3.74 12.23 -5.00
CA ASN A 185 3.11 11.85 -3.75
C ASN A 185 3.75 10.57 -3.20
N ARG A 186 3.97 10.54 -1.88
CA ARG A 186 4.35 9.31 -1.15
C ARG A 186 3.12 8.47 -0.84
N ALA A 187 1.96 9.10 -0.65
CA ALA A 187 0.77 8.40 -0.22
C ALA A 187 0.12 7.60 -1.35
N SER A 188 -0.23 6.36 -1.03
CA SER A 188 -1.15 5.53 -1.79
C SER A 188 -2.55 5.68 -1.25
N HIS A 189 -3.55 5.76 -2.15
CA HIS A 189 -4.97 5.76 -1.82
C HIS A 189 -5.52 4.35 -1.97
N MET A 190 -6.13 3.83 -0.91
CA MET A 190 -6.86 2.56 -0.90
C MET A 190 -8.36 2.83 -0.89
N GLU A 191 -9.05 2.23 -1.83
CA GLU A 191 -10.51 2.21 -1.92
C GLU A 191 -11.00 0.77 -1.85
N LEU A 192 -11.86 0.46 -0.89
CA LEU A 192 -12.39 -0.87 -0.64
C LEU A 192 -13.90 -0.88 -0.84
N LEU A 193 -14.38 -1.88 -1.57
CA LEU A 193 -15.81 -2.14 -1.73
C LEU A 193 -16.11 -3.60 -1.45
N VAL A 194 -16.90 -3.85 -0.42
CA VAL A 194 -17.37 -5.19 -0.04
C VAL A 194 -18.83 -5.37 -0.47
N ASP A 195 -19.15 -6.54 -1.05
CA ASP A 195 -20.47 -6.83 -1.62
C ASP A 195 -21.53 -7.24 -0.58
N LYS A 196 -21.12 -7.41 0.67
CA LYS A 196 -22.03 -7.75 1.79
C LYS A 196 -21.74 -6.88 3.00
N LYS A 197 -22.73 -6.79 3.87
CA LYS A 197 -22.56 -6.10 5.15
C LYS A 197 -21.58 -6.90 6.02
N VAL A 198 -20.48 -6.27 6.39
CA VAL A 198 -19.48 -6.75 7.36
C VAL A 198 -19.46 -5.80 8.57
N ASP A 199 -18.98 -6.27 9.71
CA ASP A 199 -18.97 -5.48 10.95
C ASP A 199 -17.96 -4.33 10.91
N ASN A 200 -16.90 -4.50 10.18
CA ASN A 200 -15.85 -3.49 9.99
C ASN A 200 -14.98 -3.85 8.79
N LEU A 201 -14.15 -2.91 8.37
CA LEU A 201 -12.93 -3.13 7.62
C LEU A 201 -11.80 -2.46 8.38
N THR A 202 -10.67 -3.12 8.50
CA THR A 202 -9.57 -2.67 9.36
C THR A 202 -8.29 -2.55 8.57
N THR A 203 -7.52 -1.55 8.91
CA THR A 203 -6.14 -1.35 8.40
C THR A 203 -5.23 -0.93 9.54
N GLY A 204 -3.92 -0.78 9.28
CA GLY A 204 -3.03 -0.38 10.34
C GLY A 204 -1.57 -0.29 9.93
N ILE A 205 -0.73 -0.15 10.95
CA ILE A 205 0.71 -0.04 10.87
C ILE A 205 1.34 -1.10 11.77
N ILE A 206 2.34 -1.79 11.28
CA ILE A 206 3.13 -2.71 12.09
C ILE A 206 3.70 -2.02 13.34
N LYS A 207 3.65 -2.71 14.48
CA LYS A 207 4.34 -2.28 15.69
C LYS A 207 5.83 -2.62 15.63
N ASP A 208 6.66 -1.63 15.91
CA ASP A 208 8.08 -1.82 16.16
C ASP A 208 8.45 -1.09 17.46
N LYS A 209 9.11 -1.81 18.38
CA LYS A 209 9.55 -1.25 19.67
C LYS A 209 10.57 -0.11 19.57
N ARG A 210 11.12 0.12 18.36
CA ARG A 210 12.08 1.17 18.04
C ARG A 210 11.42 2.45 17.52
N ALA A 211 10.08 2.47 17.43
CA ALA A 211 9.31 3.60 16.96
C ALA A 211 8.22 4.00 17.96
N ASP A 212 7.97 5.28 18.03
CA ASP A 212 6.92 5.85 18.85
C ASP A 212 5.62 5.98 18.05
N LEU A 213 4.49 5.67 18.68
CA LEU A 213 3.16 5.94 18.13
C LEU A 213 2.85 7.44 18.23
N ILE A 214 2.43 8.03 17.12
CA ILE A 214 2.03 9.43 17.02
C ILE A 214 0.55 9.48 16.64
N LEU A 215 -0.24 10.12 17.49
CA LEU A 215 -1.65 10.39 17.26
C LEU A 215 -1.88 11.91 17.14
N PRO A 216 -2.94 12.36 16.47
CA PRO A 216 -3.25 13.79 16.39
C PRO A 216 -3.50 14.38 17.78
N GLU A 217 -2.89 15.52 18.08
CA GLU A 217 -3.05 16.23 19.37
C GLU A 217 -4.49 16.71 19.59
N ASN A 218 -5.16 17.13 18.52
CA ASN A 218 -6.54 17.57 18.52
C ASN A 218 -7.31 16.89 17.39
N ASN A 219 -8.04 15.83 17.71
CA ASN A 219 -8.93 15.21 16.74
C ASN A 219 -10.22 16.06 16.65
N SER A 220 -10.20 17.11 15.84
CA SER A 220 -11.38 17.93 15.60
C SER A 220 -12.41 17.10 14.87
N LYS A 221 -13.60 16.90 15.47
CA LYS A 221 -14.74 16.25 14.79
C LYS A 221 -15.21 16.98 13.52
N LYS A 222 -14.64 18.18 13.25
CA LYS A 222 -14.92 18.97 12.06
C LYS A 222 -14.05 18.57 10.87
N ASP A 223 -12.88 17.97 11.12
CA ASP A 223 -11.98 17.52 10.07
C ASP A 223 -12.48 16.20 9.49
N LYS A 224 -12.48 16.11 8.18
CA LYS A 224 -12.92 14.91 7.47
C LYS A 224 -11.92 13.76 7.65
N TRP A 225 -10.62 14.08 7.72
CA TRP A 225 -9.51 13.13 7.80
C TRP A 225 -8.71 13.29 9.07
N SER A 226 -8.20 12.17 9.57
CA SER A 226 -7.28 12.07 10.70
C SER A 226 -6.21 11.00 10.38
N TYR A 227 -5.35 10.67 11.34
CA TYR A 227 -4.27 9.70 11.12
C TYR A 227 -3.88 8.92 12.37
N ILE A 228 -3.18 7.80 12.15
CA ILE A 228 -2.24 7.18 13.08
C ILE A 228 -0.87 7.15 12.39
N ALA A 229 0.21 7.30 13.14
CA ALA A 229 1.55 7.24 12.60
C ALA A 229 2.54 6.62 13.58
N THR A 230 3.67 6.12 13.07
CA THR A 230 4.82 5.69 13.86
C THR A 230 6.08 6.34 13.30
N PHE A 231 7.04 6.71 14.16
CA PHE A 231 8.32 7.26 13.74
C PHE A 231 9.45 6.74 14.64
N GLY A 232 10.52 6.27 14.03
CA GLY A 232 11.68 5.77 14.76
C GLY A 232 12.64 4.97 13.88
N LYS A 233 13.59 4.27 14.49
CA LYS A 233 14.58 3.42 13.80
C LYS A 233 13.98 2.07 13.38
N GLN A 234 12.81 2.10 12.77
CA GLN A 234 11.99 0.92 12.46
C GLN A 234 12.23 0.33 11.08
N SER A 235 13.11 0.93 10.26
CA SER A 235 13.45 0.33 8.97
C SER A 235 14.17 -1.02 9.14
N LEU A 236 14.16 -1.83 8.09
CA LEU A 236 14.89 -3.11 8.04
C LEU A 236 16.37 -2.91 8.34
N ASN A 237 16.95 -1.79 7.91
CA ASN A 237 18.35 -1.42 8.11
C ASN A 237 18.60 -0.56 9.38
N SER A 238 17.55 -0.39 10.24
CA SER A 238 17.60 0.41 11.48
C SER A 238 17.80 1.92 11.25
N ASP A 239 17.43 2.43 10.08
CA ASP A 239 17.38 3.85 9.79
C ASP A 239 16.06 4.46 10.30
N MET A 240 15.99 5.81 10.38
CA MET A 240 14.77 6.51 10.70
C MET A 240 13.74 6.33 9.60
N MET A 241 12.55 5.90 9.99
CA MET A 241 11.42 5.67 9.10
C MET A 241 10.13 6.12 9.78
N GLY A 242 9.27 6.81 9.05
CA GLY A 242 7.92 7.12 9.44
C GLY A 242 6.92 6.30 8.63
N LEU A 243 5.86 5.86 9.27
CA LEU A 243 4.72 5.18 8.64
C LEU A 243 3.45 5.88 9.08
N VAL A 244 2.52 6.13 8.14
CA VAL A 244 1.26 6.83 8.40
C VAL A 244 0.11 6.12 7.72
N VAL A 245 -1.02 6.01 8.42
CA VAL A 245 -2.34 5.72 7.85
C VAL A 245 -3.26 6.90 8.12
N PHE A 246 -3.82 7.50 7.07
CA PHE A 246 -4.85 8.52 7.14
C PHE A 246 -6.22 7.90 6.93
N TYR A 247 -7.17 8.24 7.76
CA TYR A 247 -8.51 7.67 7.73
C TYR A 247 -9.60 8.73 7.83
N ARG A 248 -10.78 8.40 7.35
CA ARG A 248 -11.95 9.28 7.44
C ARG A 248 -12.57 9.20 8.84
N ASN A 249 -12.77 10.37 9.47
CA ASN A 249 -13.41 10.46 10.79
C ASN A 249 -14.87 9.99 10.78
N ASP A 250 -15.59 10.17 9.67
CA ASP A 250 -16.97 9.73 9.52
C ASP A 250 -17.13 8.21 9.29
N GLN A 251 -16.03 7.52 8.96
CA GLN A 251 -15.97 6.06 8.86
C GLN A 251 -15.30 5.42 10.07
N LEU A 252 -14.69 6.18 10.96
CA LEU A 252 -13.98 5.63 12.11
C LEU A 252 -14.93 4.95 13.09
N LYS A 253 -14.65 3.69 13.43
CA LYS A 253 -15.26 2.97 14.55
C LYS A 253 -14.41 3.13 15.80
N GLU A 254 -13.11 2.81 15.70
CA GLU A 254 -12.14 2.96 16.78
C GLU A 254 -10.70 2.95 16.27
N VAL A 255 -9.79 3.55 17.04
CA VAL A 255 -8.35 3.33 16.95
C VAL A 255 -7.97 2.39 18.08
N THR A 256 -7.31 1.28 17.76
CA THR A 256 -6.95 0.23 18.72
C THR A 256 -5.60 -0.40 18.34
N GLU A 257 -5.27 -1.51 18.96
CA GLU A 257 -4.05 -2.25 18.66
C GLU A 257 -4.18 -3.73 18.98
N ASP A 258 -3.37 -4.55 18.33
CA ASP A 258 -3.13 -5.94 18.72
C ASP A 258 -1.64 -6.14 19.07
N GLN A 259 -1.20 -7.38 19.18
CA GLN A 259 0.22 -7.69 19.48
C GLN A 259 1.18 -7.22 18.40
N LEU A 260 0.72 -7.10 17.14
CA LEU A 260 1.56 -6.88 15.97
C LEU A 260 1.33 -5.51 15.31
N ASN A 261 0.20 -4.85 15.57
CA ASN A 261 -0.23 -3.70 14.80
C ASN A 261 -0.86 -2.61 15.67
N HIS A 262 -0.67 -1.35 15.25
CA HIS A 262 -1.58 -0.24 15.57
C HIS A 262 -2.67 -0.21 14.51
N LEU A 263 -3.94 -0.11 14.89
CA LEU A 263 -5.08 -0.39 14.03
C LEU A 263 -6.06 0.78 13.94
N VAL A 264 -6.62 0.94 12.75
CA VAL A 264 -7.79 1.77 12.47
C VAL A 264 -8.91 0.87 12.02
N VAL A 265 -9.96 0.79 12.83
CA VAL A 265 -11.16 0.01 12.55
C VAL A 265 -12.21 0.94 11.95
N LEU A 266 -12.70 0.62 10.77
CA LEU A 266 -13.59 1.46 9.96
C LEU A 266 -14.97 0.81 9.80
N ASN A 267 -16.02 1.63 9.81
CA ASN A 267 -17.38 1.22 9.45
C ASN A 267 -17.61 1.42 7.97
N PRO A 268 -17.85 0.37 7.18
CA PRO A 268 -18.19 0.54 5.77
C PRO A 268 -19.53 1.29 5.61
N THR A 269 -19.54 2.36 4.82
CA THR A 269 -20.77 3.05 4.40
C THR A 269 -21.15 2.51 3.04
N ASP A 270 -22.31 1.88 2.93
CA ASP A 270 -22.75 1.18 1.71
C ASP A 270 -21.70 0.19 1.15
N GLY A 271 -20.99 -0.49 2.07
CA GLY A 271 -19.90 -1.42 1.74
C GLY A 271 -18.55 -0.76 1.41
N TYR A 272 -18.46 0.58 1.41
CA TYR A 272 -17.29 1.33 0.99
C TYR A 272 -16.51 1.92 2.17
N VAL A 273 -15.16 1.79 2.12
CA VAL A 273 -14.22 2.58 2.91
C VAL A 273 -13.07 3.06 2.05
N GLU A 274 -12.48 4.19 2.46
CA GLU A 274 -11.25 4.71 1.85
C GLU A 274 -10.26 5.18 2.91
N TYR A 275 -8.99 5.00 2.64
CA TYR A 275 -7.90 5.51 3.46
C TYR A 275 -6.65 5.74 2.63
N TYR A 276 -5.70 6.50 3.17
CA TYR A 276 -4.38 6.65 2.56
C TYR A 276 -3.31 6.10 3.49
N PHE A 277 -2.19 5.69 2.91
CA PHE A 277 -1.02 5.27 3.67
C PHE A 277 0.25 5.73 2.98
N MET A 278 1.25 6.12 3.77
CA MET A 278 2.53 6.56 3.24
C MET A 278 3.70 6.24 4.17
N PRO A 279 4.89 5.90 3.63
CA PRO A 279 6.14 5.84 4.34
C PRO A 279 6.92 7.14 4.17
N THR A 280 7.89 7.35 5.07
CA THR A 280 9.03 8.23 4.88
C THR A 280 10.30 7.54 5.33
N TRP A 281 11.44 7.89 4.76
CA TRP A 281 12.72 7.28 5.10
C TRP A 281 13.85 8.32 5.11
N GLU A 282 14.80 8.20 6.05
CA GLU A 282 15.90 9.17 6.19
C GLU A 282 16.92 9.13 5.05
N LEU A 283 16.96 8.05 4.27
CA LEU A 283 17.84 7.88 3.11
C LEU A 283 17.13 8.07 1.77
N ASP A 284 15.84 8.45 1.77
CA ASP A 284 15.14 8.84 0.55
C ASP A 284 15.86 9.99 -0.18
N TRP A 285 15.64 10.13 -1.48
CA TRP A 285 16.16 11.27 -2.24
C TRP A 285 15.58 12.63 -1.79
N GLU A 286 14.38 12.64 -1.19
CA GLU A 286 13.84 13.72 -0.36
C GLU A 286 13.69 13.22 1.09
N PRO A 287 14.75 13.29 1.90
CA PRO A 287 14.83 12.58 3.16
C PRO A 287 13.99 13.25 4.27
N ILE A 288 13.34 12.43 5.09
CA ILE A 288 12.70 12.85 6.36
C ILE A 288 13.49 12.21 7.50
N LYS A 289 14.22 13.04 8.27
CA LYS A 289 15.24 12.55 9.22
C LYS A 289 14.86 12.66 10.68
N ASN A 290 13.88 13.47 11.02
CA ASN A 290 13.46 13.73 12.38
C ASN A 290 11.94 13.83 12.52
N ALA A 291 11.47 13.81 13.77
CA ALA A 291 10.04 13.77 14.07
C ALA A 291 9.31 15.06 13.68
N ASP A 292 9.98 16.22 13.71
CA ASP A 292 9.36 17.51 13.36
C ASP A 292 9.11 17.59 11.85
N ASP A 293 10.09 17.20 11.02
CA ASP A 293 9.94 17.13 9.57
C ASP A 293 8.86 16.09 9.20
N PHE A 294 8.79 14.98 9.94
CA PHE A 294 7.78 13.95 9.73
C PHE A 294 6.36 14.47 10.06
N LYS A 295 6.20 15.18 11.18
CA LYS A 295 4.93 15.82 11.54
C LYS A 295 4.51 16.85 10.49
N ALA A 296 5.44 17.69 10.02
CA ALA A 296 5.16 18.65 8.96
C ALA A 296 4.69 17.98 7.67
N CYS A 297 5.30 16.85 7.30
CA CYS A 297 4.87 16.04 6.14
C CYS A 297 3.45 15.47 6.32
N ILE A 298 3.10 15.00 7.53
CA ILE A 298 1.74 14.54 7.86
C ILE A 298 0.74 15.70 7.74
N GLU A 299 1.04 16.85 8.31
CA GLU A 299 0.18 18.04 8.31
C GLU A 299 -0.08 18.54 6.88
N GLU A 300 0.94 18.57 6.04
CA GLU A 300 0.80 18.92 4.62
C GLU A 300 -0.16 17.98 3.90
N MET A 301 -0.06 16.67 4.16
CA MET A 301 -0.96 15.69 3.55
C MET A 301 -2.39 15.82 4.09
N LEU A 302 -2.56 16.02 5.40
CA LEU A 302 -3.86 16.26 6.02
C LEU A 302 -4.54 17.52 5.47
N ASP A 303 -3.78 18.61 5.27
CA ASP A 303 -4.33 19.82 4.67
C ASP A 303 -4.85 19.55 3.25
N LYS A 304 -4.11 18.81 2.42
CA LYS A 304 -4.55 18.40 1.08
C LYS A 304 -5.82 17.53 1.12
N LEU A 305 -5.93 16.62 2.09
CA LEU A 305 -7.08 15.73 2.25
C LEU A 305 -8.32 16.47 2.79
N ASN A 306 -8.14 17.39 3.73
CA ASN A 306 -9.22 18.18 4.32
C ASN A 306 -9.66 19.36 3.45
N ASN A 307 -8.77 19.86 2.58
CA ASN A 307 -9.02 20.98 1.66
C ASN A 307 -8.78 20.60 0.19
N PRO A 308 -9.50 19.58 -0.35
CA PRO A 308 -9.27 19.12 -1.71
C PRO A 308 -9.55 20.22 -2.73
N ILE A 309 -8.72 20.28 -3.77
CA ILE A 309 -8.96 21.18 -4.90
C ILE A 309 -10.22 20.72 -5.63
N SER A 310 -11.22 21.58 -5.71
CA SER A 310 -12.41 21.33 -6.53
C SER A 310 -12.29 22.05 -7.88
N LEU A 311 -12.58 21.31 -8.96
CA LEU A 311 -12.62 21.84 -10.32
C LEU A 311 -14.08 21.99 -10.76
N ILE A 312 -14.51 23.21 -11.04
CA ILE A 312 -15.83 23.48 -11.62
C ILE A 312 -15.62 23.79 -13.10
N ILE A 313 -16.08 22.91 -13.96
CA ILE A 313 -16.13 23.13 -15.42
C ILE A 313 -17.51 23.73 -15.73
N LYS A 314 -17.52 24.98 -16.23
CA LYS A 314 -18.73 25.65 -16.66
C LYS A 314 -18.88 25.58 -18.18
#